data_a2cc286d0d4ec239d4cf6945aa871c59
#
_entry.id   a2cc286d0d4ec239d4cf6945aa871c59
#
_cell.length_a   1.000
_cell.length_b   1.000
_cell.length_c   1.000
_cell.angle_alpha   90.00
_cell.angle_beta   90.00
_cell.angle_gamma   90.00
#
_symmetry.space_group_name_H-M   'P 1'
#
loop_
_entity.id
_entity.type
_entity.pdbx_description
1 polymer ?
#
loop_
_entity_poly.entity_id
_entity_poly.type
_entity_poly.pdbx_seq_one_letter_code
_entity_poly.pdbx_strand_id
1 'polypeptide(L)'
;GCNGDSLLHHLFLQASLTLLQKHISQQIEFSITWSCPYCNRTYTKDLLQQVTSLSSDYTLGEQHPDITLLNAQGQPLIAIKLLIRKKLTKKALHFYEEKGIILIQIQLEENDWMKVEEKLSRPDSVTFCANAECYNYQFYHTCIHREYYSQKFKCKKCGKVVDGYMV
;
A
#
# COMPACT_ATOMS: atom_id res chain seq x y z
N GLY A 1 0.70 17.88 -21.95
CA GLY A 1 -0.49 18.59 -21.58
C GLY A 1 -1.39 17.77 -20.70
N CYS A 2 -2.48 18.37 -20.27
CA CYS A 2 -3.44 17.72 -19.39
C CYS A 2 -4.00 16.42 -19.95
N ASN A 3 -4.25 16.39 -21.25
CA ASN A 3 -4.80 15.20 -21.90
C ASN A 3 -3.83 14.03 -21.90
N GLY A 4 -2.53 14.31 -22.08
CA GLY A 4 -1.50 13.29 -22.05
C GLY A 4 -1.34 12.68 -20.65
N ASP A 5 -1.37 13.52 -19.63
CA ASP A 5 -1.26 13.09 -18.24
C ASP A 5 -2.48 12.26 -17.82
N SER A 6 -3.68 12.70 -18.20
CA SER A 6 -4.91 11.96 -17.91
C SER A 6 -4.93 10.60 -18.58
N LEU A 7 -4.47 10.52 -19.83
CA LEU A 7 -4.39 9.26 -20.55
C LEU A 7 -3.37 8.31 -19.92
N LEU A 8 -2.19 8.80 -19.57
CA LEU A 8 -1.15 8.03 -18.91
C LEU A 8 -1.68 7.46 -17.59
N HIS A 9 -2.29 8.30 -16.77
CA HIS A 9 -2.88 7.89 -15.50
C HIS A 9 -3.93 6.80 -15.70
N HIS A 10 -4.84 7.02 -16.66
CA HIS A 10 -5.91 6.07 -16.94
C HIS A 10 -5.37 4.71 -17.41
N LEU A 11 -4.44 4.72 -18.37
CA LEU A 11 -3.87 3.48 -18.91
C LEU A 11 -3.12 2.69 -17.82
N PHE A 12 -2.33 3.38 -17.03
CA PHE A 12 -1.59 2.74 -15.93
C PHE A 12 -2.55 2.20 -14.88
N LEU A 13 -3.57 2.96 -14.52
CA LEU A 13 -4.57 2.55 -13.55
C LEU A 13 -5.28 1.28 -14.01
N GLN A 14 -5.78 1.25 -15.24
CA GLN A 14 -6.52 0.09 -15.75
C GLN A 14 -5.64 -1.16 -15.81
N ALA A 15 -4.40 -1.01 -16.28
CA ALA A 15 -3.46 -2.14 -16.32
C ALA A 15 -3.11 -2.63 -14.90
N SER A 16 -2.96 -1.69 -13.95
CA SER A 16 -2.69 -2.05 -12.55
C SER A 16 -3.85 -2.80 -11.93
N LEU A 17 -5.08 -2.36 -12.16
CA LEU A 17 -6.27 -3.04 -11.65
C LEU A 17 -6.36 -4.47 -12.18
N THR A 18 -6.11 -4.66 -13.47
CA THR A 18 -6.13 -5.98 -14.09
C THR A 18 -5.07 -6.90 -13.49
N LEU A 19 -3.84 -6.40 -13.36
CA LEU A 19 -2.73 -7.18 -12.83
C LEU A 19 -2.96 -7.56 -11.36
N LEU A 20 -3.32 -6.60 -10.53
CA LEU A 20 -3.55 -6.83 -9.10
C LEU A 20 -4.75 -7.75 -8.87
N GLN A 21 -5.83 -7.58 -9.64
CA GLN A 21 -7.01 -8.44 -9.53
C GLN A 21 -6.65 -9.89 -9.85
N LYS A 22 -5.80 -10.10 -10.85
CA LYS A 22 -5.33 -11.46 -11.21
C LYS A 22 -4.56 -12.09 -10.04
N HIS A 23 -3.62 -11.36 -9.46
CA HIS A 23 -2.82 -11.87 -8.34
C HIS A 23 -3.69 -12.16 -7.11
N ILE A 24 -4.66 -11.30 -6.84
CA ILE A 24 -5.56 -11.49 -5.69
C ILE A 24 -6.47 -12.70 -5.91
N SER A 25 -7.15 -12.78 -7.05
CA SER A 25 -8.13 -13.85 -7.31
C SER A 25 -7.50 -15.22 -7.48
N GLN A 26 -6.31 -15.30 -8.05
CA GLN A 26 -5.59 -16.54 -8.26
C GLN A 26 -4.61 -16.87 -7.12
N GLN A 27 -4.51 -15.99 -6.12
CA GLN A 27 -3.60 -16.14 -4.99
C GLN A 27 -2.15 -16.31 -5.42
N ILE A 28 -1.75 -15.56 -6.45
CA ILE A 28 -0.38 -15.55 -6.95
C ILE A 28 0.42 -14.51 -6.18
N GLU A 29 1.60 -14.92 -5.68
CA GLU A 29 2.50 -14.01 -4.97
C GLU A 29 2.85 -12.80 -5.83
N PHE A 30 2.86 -11.62 -5.20
CA PHE A 30 3.29 -10.38 -5.83
C PHE A 30 4.28 -9.69 -4.92
N SER A 31 5.58 -9.84 -5.21
CA SER A 31 6.64 -9.26 -4.39
C SER A 31 6.85 -7.79 -4.72
N ILE A 32 6.88 -6.98 -3.68
CA ILE A 32 7.15 -5.54 -3.78
C ILE A 32 8.45 -5.25 -3.07
N THR A 33 9.35 -4.52 -3.74
CA THR A 33 10.65 -4.13 -3.19
C THR A 33 10.69 -2.63 -2.97
N TRP A 34 11.08 -2.21 -1.76
CA TRP A 34 11.21 -0.79 -1.43
C TRP A 34 12.27 -0.57 -0.36
N SER A 35 12.70 0.67 -0.20
CA SER A 35 13.64 1.05 0.84
C SER A 35 12.97 2.06 1.78
N CYS A 36 13.21 1.88 3.07
CA CYS A 36 12.72 2.83 4.07
C CYS A 36 13.61 4.09 4.06
N PRO A 37 13.03 5.29 3.90
CA PRO A 37 13.82 6.52 3.85
C PRO A 37 14.46 6.91 5.20
N TYR A 38 14.00 6.33 6.29
CA TYR A 38 14.50 6.66 7.63
C TYR A 38 15.65 5.79 8.07
N CYS A 39 15.62 4.48 7.76
CA CYS A 39 16.68 3.56 8.18
C CYS A 39 17.44 2.94 7.01
N ASN A 40 17.09 3.26 5.78
CA ASN A 40 17.71 2.79 4.53
C ASN A 40 17.71 1.27 4.34
N ARG A 41 16.93 0.55 5.12
CA ARG A 41 16.78 -0.90 4.91
C ARG A 41 15.89 -1.15 3.70
N THR A 42 16.25 -2.17 2.94
CA THR A 42 15.49 -2.60 1.76
C THR A 42 14.70 -3.86 2.10
N TYR A 43 13.44 -3.86 1.69
CA TYR A 43 12.51 -4.98 1.91
C TYR A 43 12.00 -5.50 0.58
N THR A 44 11.77 -6.81 0.53
CA THR A 44 11.02 -7.45 -0.55
C THR A 44 9.97 -8.34 0.11
N LYS A 45 8.70 -7.98 -0.06
CA LYS A 45 7.60 -8.69 0.60
C LYS A 45 6.38 -8.73 -0.32
N ASP A 46 5.58 -9.77 -0.14
CA ASP A 46 4.25 -9.83 -0.72
C ASP A 46 3.27 -9.15 0.23
N LEU A 47 2.89 -7.92 -0.09
CA LEU A 47 1.97 -7.14 0.74
C LEU A 47 0.50 -7.49 0.46
N LEU A 48 0.22 -8.36 -0.52
CA LEU A 48 -1.14 -8.71 -0.90
C LEU A 48 -1.71 -9.92 -0.16
N GLN A 49 -0.96 -10.52 0.76
CA GLN A 49 -1.37 -11.78 1.42
C GLN A 49 -2.70 -11.70 2.13
N GLN A 50 -3.09 -10.52 2.60
CA GLN A 50 -4.34 -10.31 3.33
C GLN A 50 -5.38 -9.56 2.52
N VAL A 51 -5.04 -9.23 1.31
CA VAL A 51 -5.92 -8.50 0.40
C VAL A 51 -6.84 -9.49 -0.28
N THR A 52 -8.14 -9.24 -0.21
CA THR A 52 -9.16 -10.08 -0.86
C THR A 52 -9.88 -9.38 -1.98
N SER A 53 -9.85 -8.05 -2.01
CA SER A 53 -10.51 -7.26 -3.05
C SER A 53 -9.81 -5.93 -3.24
N LEU A 54 -10.13 -5.26 -4.33
CA LEU A 54 -9.62 -3.94 -4.63
C LEU A 54 -10.74 -3.04 -5.15
N SER A 55 -10.53 -1.74 -5.04
CA SER A 55 -11.47 -0.73 -5.54
C SER A 55 -10.69 0.45 -6.10
N SER A 56 -11.19 1.02 -7.18
CA SER A 56 -10.62 2.22 -7.80
C SER A 56 -11.40 3.50 -7.47
N ASP A 57 -12.49 3.38 -6.72
CA ASP A 57 -13.35 4.53 -6.39
C ASP A 57 -13.62 4.65 -4.88
N TYR A 58 -12.78 4.04 -4.06
CA TYR A 58 -12.94 4.05 -2.62
C TYR A 58 -12.54 5.41 -2.05
N THR A 59 -13.42 6.00 -1.28
CA THR A 59 -13.16 7.30 -0.63
C THR A 59 -12.82 7.10 0.83
N LEU A 60 -11.71 7.66 1.26
CA LEU A 60 -11.23 7.61 2.63
C LEU A 60 -11.23 9.03 3.21
N GLY A 61 -12.34 9.45 3.80
CA GLY A 61 -12.50 10.82 4.26
C GLY A 61 -12.34 11.80 3.09
N GLU A 62 -11.38 12.71 3.19
CA GLU A 62 -11.06 13.65 2.11
C GLU A 62 -10.05 13.09 1.11
N GLN A 63 -9.56 11.85 1.33
CA GLN A 63 -8.55 11.26 0.48
C GLN A 63 -9.19 10.35 -0.57
N HIS A 64 -8.61 10.38 -1.77
CA HIS A 64 -9.09 9.62 -2.92
C HIS A 64 -7.93 8.80 -3.51
N PRO A 65 -7.63 7.63 -2.92
CA PRO A 65 -6.62 6.75 -3.50
C PRO A 65 -7.02 6.32 -4.92
N ASP A 66 -6.05 6.13 -5.77
CA ASP A 66 -6.32 5.59 -7.10
C ASP A 66 -6.73 4.12 -7.03
N ILE A 67 -6.10 3.37 -6.13
CA ILE A 67 -6.46 1.98 -5.85
C ILE A 67 -6.45 1.79 -4.34
N THR A 68 -7.49 1.15 -3.81
CA THR A 68 -7.53 0.75 -2.41
C THR A 68 -7.63 -0.76 -2.34
N LEU A 69 -6.75 -1.38 -1.56
CA LEU A 69 -6.71 -2.82 -1.36
C LEU A 69 -7.35 -3.15 -0.03
N LEU A 70 -8.34 -4.03 -0.06
CA LEU A 70 -9.22 -4.31 1.07
C LEU A 70 -9.05 -5.73 1.58
N ASN A 71 -9.24 -5.92 2.88
CA ASN A 71 -9.23 -7.25 3.49
C ASN A 71 -10.61 -7.93 3.36
N ALA A 72 -10.73 -9.12 3.93
CA ALA A 72 -11.97 -9.91 3.87
C ALA A 72 -13.15 -9.23 4.54
N GLN A 73 -12.91 -8.29 5.45
CA GLN A 73 -13.96 -7.52 6.13
C GLN A 73 -14.27 -6.20 5.43
N GLY A 74 -13.68 -5.98 4.23
CA GLY A 74 -13.89 -4.75 3.50
C GLY A 74 -13.13 -3.54 4.06
N GLN A 75 -12.16 -3.75 4.93
CA GLN A 75 -11.38 -2.68 5.52
C GLN A 75 -10.17 -2.34 4.64
N PRO A 76 -9.82 -1.06 4.49
CA PRO A 76 -8.67 -0.67 3.69
C PRO A 76 -7.36 -1.03 4.40
N LEU A 77 -6.48 -1.75 3.70
CA LEU A 77 -5.16 -2.10 4.17
C LEU A 77 -4.07 -1.27 3.51
N ILE A 78 -4.22 -1.06 2.22
CA ILE A 78 -3.19 -0.42 1.38
C ILE A 78 -3.88 0.53 0.44
N ALA A 79 -3.32 1.72 0.29
CA ALA A 79 -3.72 2.71 -0.69
C ALA A 79 -2.58 2.91 -1.67
N ILE A 80 -2.90 2.93 -2.96
CA ILE A 80 -1.92 3.21 -4.03
C ILE A 80 -2.29 4.53 -4.67
N LYS A 81 -1.30 5.42 -4.77
CA LYS A 81 -1.46 6.72 -5.38
C LYS A 81 -0.52 6.84 -6.58
N LEU A 82 -1.10 7.14 -7.73
CA LEU A 82 -0.37 7.35 -8.99
C LEU A 82 -0.20 8.84 -9.20
N LEU A 83 1.04 9.30 -9.26
CA LEU A 83 1.35 10.73 -9.28
C LEU A 83 2.09 11.10 -10.57
N ILE A 84 1.68 12.21 -11.19
CA ILE A 84 2.33 12.75 -12.37
C ILE A 84 2.74 14.17 -12.05
N ARG A 85 4.05 14.44 -11.94
CA ARG A 85 4.62 15.77 -11.69
C ARG A 85 4.09 16.47 -10.45
N LYS A 86 3.64 15.71 -9.45
CA LYS A 86 3.17 16.29 -8.20
C LYS A 86 3.49 15.36 -7.03
N LYS A 87 3.38 15.90 -5.84
CA LYS A 87 3.56 15.15 -4.61
C LYS A 87 2.32 15.27 -3.76
N LEU A 88 2.10 14.30 -2.90
CA LEU A 88 1.04 14.37 -1.91
C LEU A 88 1.36 15.43 -0.87
N THR A 89 0.33 16.08 -0.34
CA THR A 89 0.48 17.05 0.73
C THR A 89 0.86 16.35 2.04
N LYS A 90 1.44 17.09 2.97
CA LYS A 90 1.73 16.56 4.30
C LYS A 90 0.46 16.11 5.01
N LYS A 91 -0.65 16.81 4.78
CA LYS A 91 -1.95 16.45 5.34
C LYS A 91 -2.40 15.08 4.85
N ALA A 92 -2.25 14.80 3.55
CA ALA A 92 -2.60 13.50 2.98
C ALA A 92 -1.72 12.39 3.55
N LEU A 93 -0.41 12.61 3.61
CA LEU A 93 0.53 11.63 4.16
C LEU A 93 0.20 11.31 5.62
N HIS A 94 -0.06 12.35 6.42
CA HIS A 94 -0.42 12.19 7.83
C HIS A 94 -1.72 11.41 8.01
N PHE A 95 -2.69 11.61 7.12
CA PHE A 95 -3.95 10.88 7.16
C PHE A 95 -3.73 9.37 7.08
N TYR A 96 -2.94 8.91 6.10
CA TYR A 96 -2.69 7.48 5.93
C TYR A 96 -1.89 6.91 7.11
N GLU A 97 -0.92 7.66 7.61
CA GLU A 97 -0.13 7.27 8.76
C GLU A 97 -1.02 7.09 9.99
N GLU A 98 -1.88 8.08 10.26
CA GLU A 98 -2.81 8.05 11.41
C GLU A 98 -3.79 6.89 11.33
N LYS A 99 -4.28 6.56 10.13
CA LYS A 99 -5.20 5.46 9.92
C LYS A 99 -4.53 4.09 9.88
N GLY A 100 -3.20 4.05 9.89
CA GLY A 100 -2.47 2.79 9.80
C GLY A 100 -2.60 2.10 8.45
N ILE A 101 -2.88 2.86 7.41
CA ILE A 101 -2.99 2.36 6.05
C ILE A 101 -1.64 2.50 5.36
N ILE A 102 -1.15 1.40 4.78
CA ILE A 102 0.09 1.44 4.01
C ILE A 102 -0.14 2.24 2.75
N LEU A 103 0.66 3.28 2.53
CA LEU A 103 0.56 4.10 1.34
C LEU A 103 1.70 3.76 0.38
N ILE A 104 1.33 3.38 -0.83
CA ILE A 104 2.27 3.12 -1.92
C ILE A 104 2.14 4.27 -2.91
N GLN A 105 3.26 4.93 -3.20
CA GLN A 105 3.29 6.03 -4.17
C GLN A 105 4.11 5.63 -5.38
N ILE A 106 3.58 5.89 -6.56
CA ILE A 106 4.25 5.61 -7.82
C ILE A 106 4.24 6.88 -8.66
N GLN A 107 5.44 7.38 -8.98
CA GLN A 107 5.59 8.51 -9.89
C GLN A 107 5.58 7.99 -11.32
N LEU A 108 4.65 8.48 -12.11
CA LEU A 108 4.48 8.04 -13.49
C LEU A 108 5.17 9.00 -14.44
N GLU A 109 5.86 8.42 -15.41
CA GLU A 109 6.46 9.12 -16.54
C GLU A 109 5.88 8.57 -17.84
N GLU A 110 6.12 9.30 -18.91
CA GLU A 110 5.66 8.92 -20.26
C GLU A 110 6.10 7.50 -20.58
N ASN A 111 5.36 6.62 -21.06
CA ASN A 111 5.65 5.22 -21.39
C ASN A 111 5.62 4.24 -20.19
N ASP A 112 5.39 4.72 -18.98
CA ASP A 112 5.35 3.79 -17.82
C ASP A 112 4.16 2.83 -17.89
N TRP A 113 3.13 3.18 -18.65
CA TRP A 113 1.98 2.29 -18.85
C TRP A 113 2.37 0.95 -19.49
N MET A 114 3.54 0.87 -20.12
CA MET A 114 4.09 -0.38 -20.67
C MET A 114 4.91 -1.17 -19.65
N LYS A 115 5.12 -0.61 -18.46
CA LYS A 115 5.98 -1.18 -17.41
C LYS A 115 5.21 -1.33 -16.10
N VAL A 116 3.94 -1.68 -16.17
CA VAL A 116 3.05 -1.70 -15.00
C VAL A 116 3.57 -2.67 -13.92
N GLU A 117 3.91 -3.90 -14.29
CA GLU A 117 4.38 -4.87 -13.31
C GLU A 117 5.68 -4.40 -12.65
N GLU A 118 6.61 -3.90 -13.44
CA GLU A 118 7.89 -3.39 -12.93
C GLU A 118 7.67 -2.22 -11.96
N LYS A 119 6.82 -1.27 -12.34
CA LYS A 119 6.56 -0.08 -11.50
C LYS A 119 5.80 -0.45 -10.22
N LEU A 120 4.85 -1.34 -10.28
CA LEU A 120 4.12 -1.80 -9.11
C LEU A 120 5.01 -2.60 -8.16
N SER A 121 5.94 -3.40 -8.70
CA SER A 121 6.85 -4.20 -7.88
C SER A 121 8.00 -3.38 -7.29
N ARG A 122 8.27 -2.19 -7.83
CA ARG A 122 9.31 -1.27 -7.34
C ARG A 122 8.79 0.15 -7.26
N PRO A 123 7.83 0.41 -6.37
CA PRO A 123 7.25 1.74 -6.25
C PRO A 123 8.27 2.75 -5.71
N ASP A 124 7.95 4.02 -5.87
CA ASP A 124 8.82 5.10 -5.40
C ASP A 124 8.84 5.19 -3.88
N SER A 125 7.74 4.88 -3.22
CA SER A 125 7.73 4.80 -1.77
C SER A 125 6.64 3.87 -1.24
N VAL A 126 6.93 3.26 -0.08
CA VAL A 126 5.99 2.47 0.70
C VAL A 126 6.17 2.88 2.15
N THR A 127 5.10 3.21 2.84
CA THR A 127 5.18 3.71 4.22
C THR A 127 5.39 2.62 5.26
N PHE A 128 5.48 1.38 4.86
CA PHE A 128 5.71 0.26 5.76
C PHE A 128 7.21 0.10 6.05
N CYS A 129 7.57 -0.05 7.33
CA CYS A 129 8.92 -0.42 7.74
C CYS A 129 8.85 -1.53 8.79
N ALA A 130 9.57 -2.62 8.56
CA ALA A 130 9.58 -3.78 9.44
C ALA A 130 10.67 -3.71 10.53
N ASN A 131 11.50 -2.68 10.54
CA ASN A 131 12.54 -2.51 11.56
C ASN A 131 11.96 -1.86 12.81
N ALA A 132 11.85 -2.62 13.89
CA ALA A 132 11.26 -2.14 15.15
C ALA A 132 12.00 -0.95 15.77
N GLU A 133 13.25 -0.73 15.41
CA GLU A 133 14.04 0.39 15.91
C GLU A 133 13.91 1.64 15.04
N CYS A 134 13.23 1.53 13.89
CA CYS A 134 13.06 2.64 12.98
C CYS A 134 11.91 3.54 13.43
N TYR A 135 12.09 4.87 13.26
CA TYR A 135 11.04 5.85 13.53
C TYR A 135 9.75 5.52 12.78
N ASN A 136 9.87 4.97 11.56
CA ASN A 136 8.70 4.65 10.72
C ASN A 136 8.25 3.20 10.87
N TYR A 137 8.56 2.56 12.00
CA TYR A 137 8.17 1.16 12.22
C TYR A 137 6.67 1.00 12.17
N GLN A 138 6.24 0.01 11.40
CA GLN A 138 4.85 -0.36 11.32
C GLN A 138 4.76 -1.88 11.25
N PHE A 139 4.08 -2.47 12.24
CA PHE A 139 3.92 -3.92 12.27
C PHE A 139 2.87 -4.34 11.24
N TYR A 140 3.26 -5.25 10.36
CA TYR A 140 2.35 -5.84 9.39
C TYR A 140 2.22 -7.33 9.71
N HIS A 141 1.11 -7.69 10.33
CA HIS A 141 0.82 -9.06 10.70
C HIS A 141 -0.06 -9.71 9.63
N THR A 142 0.25 -10.97 9.30
CA THR A 142 -0.48 -11.72 8.27
C THR A 142 -1.91 -12.11 8.64
N CYS A 143 -2.35 -11.80 9.86
CA CYS A 143 -3.72 -12.01 10.28
C CYS A 143 -4.42 -10.67 10.49
N ILE A 144 -5.61 -10.54 9.90
CA ILE A 144 -6.36 -9.29 9.89
C ILE A 144 -7.14 -9.00 11.17
N HIS A 145 -7.30 -10.00 12.02
CA HIS A 145 -8.08 -9.87 13.26
C HIS A 145 -7.18 -9.37 14.38
N ARG A 146 -7.10 -8.06 14.51
CA ARG A 146 -6.20 -7.39 15.44
C ARG A 146 -6.92 -6.95 16.70
N GLU A 147 -6.24 -7.06 17.82
CA GLU A 147 -6.68 -6.54 19.09
C GLU A 147 -5.47 -5.91 19.78
N TYR A 148 -5.58 -4.67 20.19
CA TYR A 148 -4.48 -3.89 20.74
C TYR A 148 -4.54 -3.90 22.25
N TYR A 149 -3.43 -4.25 22.91
CA TYR A 149 -3.29 -4.24 24.35
C TYR A 149 -2.08 -3.38 24.71
N SER A 150 -2.31 -2.16 25.13
CA SER A 150 -1.21 -1.29 25.53
C SER A 150 -0.16 -1.21 24.40
N GLN A 151 1.02 -1.80 24.61
CA GLN A 151 2.09 -1.84 23.60
C GLN A 151 2.16 -3.20 22.90
N LYS A 152 1.11 -4.00 23.04
CA LYS A 152 1.07 -5.32 22.43
C LYS A 152 0.00 -5.39 21.37
N PHE A 153 0.25 -6.23 20.43
CA PHE A 153 -0.70 -6.55 19.38
C PHE A 153 -1.00 -8.04 19.46
N LYS A 154 -2.27 -8.38 19.54
CA LYS A 154 -2.72 -9.77 19.53
C LYS A 154 -3.71 -9.99 18.40
N CYS A 155 -3.48 -11.04 17.65
CA CYS A 155 -4.44 -11.47 16.64
C CYS A 155 -5.55 -12.29 17.27
N LYS A 156 -6.79 -11.87 17.12
CA LYS A 156 -7.95 -12.59 17.66
C LYS A 156 -8.13 -13.97 17.02
N LYS A 157 -7.74 -14.11 15.77
CA LYS A 157 -7.97 -15.36 15.03
C LYS A 157 -6.92 -16.41 15.30
N CYS A 158 -5.64 -16.07 15.25
CA CYS A 158 -4.54 -17.02 15.41
C CYS A 158 -3.90 -16.99 16.79
N GLY A 159 -4.24 -16.01 17.63
CA GLY A 159 -3.69 -15.87 18.98
C GLY A 159 -2.26 -15.35 19.04
N LYS A 160 -1.64 -15.04 17.90
CA LYS A 160 -0.26 -14.56 17.88
C LYS A 160 -0.16 -13.21 18.58
N VAL A 161 0.78 -13.13 19.53
CA VAL A 161 1.05 -11.92 20.29
C VAL A 161 2.43 -11.40 19.91
N VAL A 162 2.52 -10.11 19.64
CA VAL A 162 3.78 -9.47 19.30
C VAL A 162 3.92 -8.20 20.13
N ASP A 163 5.07 -8.03 20.74
CA ASP A 163 5.42 -6.79 21.41
C ASP A 163 5.82 -5.78 20.34
N GLY A 164 5.34 -4.56 20.46
CA GLY A 164 5.71 -3.56 19.49
C GLY A 164 4.86 -2.31 19.57
N TYR A 165 5.24 -1.34 18.81
CA TYR A 165 4.54 -0.08 18.71
C TYR A 165 3.64 -0.17 17.49
N MET A 166 2.42 -0.48 17.77
CA MET A 166 1.41 -0.54 16.73
C MET A 166 0.83 0.84 16.57
N VAL A 167 0.98 1.31 15.42
CA VAL A 167 0.54 2.65 15.11
C VAL A 167 -0.63 2.60 14.15
#